data_d145a38ddebc904d07e1a3038fdb2541
#
_entry.id   d145a38ddebc904d07e1a3038fdb2541
#
_cell.length_a   1.000
_cell.length_b   1.000
_cell.length_c   1.000
_cell.angle_alpha   90.00
_cell.angle_beta   90.00
_cell.angle_gamma   90.00
#
_symmetry.space_group_name_H-M   'P 1'
#
loop_
_entity.id
_entity.type
_entity.pdbx_description
1 polymer ?
#
loop_
_entity_poly.entity_id
_entity_poly.type
_entity_poly.pdbx_seq_one_letter_code
_entity_poly.pdbx_strand_id
1 'polypeptide(L)'
;MKFRASLYYNLAEKYTYKISIIIVNYNVEYFLDQCLDSVVKATKNVSSEVIIVDNNSVDGSLKMLEKKYPQFRLIANKFNGGFSKANNQAIKESKGEYVLLLNPDTVVEEETFIKTIEFMDNTPSSGGLGVRMIDGKGCFLPESKRGLPTPMVAF
;
A
#
# COMPACT_ATOMS: atom_id res chain seq x y z
N MET A 1 29.00 -8.43 19.17
CA MET A 1 28.81 -7.85 17.82
C MET A 1 28.43 -8.87 16.72
N LYS A 2 28.62 -10.18 16.90
CA LYS A 2 28.27 -11.23 15.90
C LYS A 2 26.81 -11.66 15.89
N PHE A 3 26.04 -11.46 16.95
CA PHE A 3 24.63 -11.88 17.03
C PHE A 3 23.65 -11.03 16.21
N ARG A 4 23.93 -9.74 16.00
CA ARG A 4 23.08 -8.85 15.20
C ARG A 4 23.17 -9.14 13.70
N ALA A 5 24.34 -9.49 13.17
CA ALA A 5 24.53 -9.79 11.75
C ALA A 5 23.79 -11.05 11.32
N SER A 6 23.75 -12.10 12.18
CA SER A 6 23.03 -13.35 11.89
C SER A 6 21.51 -13.17 11.82
N LEU A 7 20.93 -12.29 12.66
CA LEU A 7 19.49 -12.00 12.61
C LEU A 7 19.11 -11.25 11.32
N TYR A 8 19.95 -10.31 10.89
CA TYR A 8 19.72 -9.56 9.64
C TYR A 8 19.86 -10.45 8.40
N TYR A 9 20.81 -11.40 8.38
CA TYR A 9 20.95 -12.37 7.29
C TYR A 9 19.73 -13.30 7.18
N ASN A 10 19.17 -13.77 8.30
CA ASN A 10 17.97 -14.61 8.30
C ASN A 10 16.69 -13.87 7.90
N LEU A 11 16.61 -12.55 8.10
CA LEU A 11 15.46 -11.74 7.67
C LEU A 11 15.50 -11.43 6.17
N ALA A 12 16.70 -11.22 5.59
CA ALA A 12 16.87 -10.96 4.16
C ALA A 12 16.48 -12.17 3.28
N GLU A 13 16.61 -13.41 3.80
CA GLU A 13 16.16 -14.62 3.08
C GLU A 13 14.64 -14.87 3.19
N LYS A 14 13.94 -14.18 4.12
CA LYS A 14 12.51 -14.41 4.40
C LYS A 14 11.58 -13.65 3.45
N TYR A 15 12.02 -12.49 2.96
CA TYR A 15 11.19 -11.60 2.17
C TYR A 15 11.79 -11.41 0.76
N THR A 16 10.92 -11.45 -0.26
CA THR A 16 11.34 -11.25 -1.66
C THR A 16 11.46 -9.77 -2.00
N TYR A 17 10.63 -8.93 -1.36
CA TYR A 17 10.57 -7.49 -1.59
C TYR A 17 10.75 -6.73 -0.28
N LYS A 18 11.18 -5.48 -0.37
CA LYS A 18 11.25 -4.60 0.80
C LYS A 18 9.85 -4.13 1.24
N ILE A 19 8.95 -3.91 0.27
CA ILE A 19 7.58 -3.48 0.54
C ILE A 19 6.58 -4.14 -0.41
N SER A 20 5.43 -4.57 0.13
CA SER A 20 4.25 -4.96 -0.64
C SER A 20 3.21 -3.84 -0.54
N ILE A 21 2.82 -3.26 -1.68
CA ILE A 21 1.82 -2.22 -1.79
C ILE A 21 0.50 -2.87 -2.18
N ILE A 22 -0.50 -2.76 -1.32
CA ILE A 22 -1.82 -3.37 -1.51
C ILE A 22 -2.83 -2.27 -1.80
N ILE A 23 -3.57 -2.41 -2.90
CA ILE A 23 -4.60 -1.47 -3.33
C ILE A 23 -5.90 -2.24 -3.54
N VAL A 24 -6.96 -1.85 -2.85
CA VAL A 24 -8.30 -2.43 -3.04
C VAL A 24 -9.11 -1.52 -3.94
N ASN A 25 -9.56 -2.06 -5.08
CA ASN A 25 -10.36 -1.34 -6.06
C ASN A 25 -11.82 -1.79 -6.03
N TYR A 26 -12.75 -0.82 -6.20
CA TYR A 26 -14.16 -1.07 -6.48
C TYR A 26 -14.79 0.13 -7.19
N ASN A 27 -14.97 0.03 -8.52
CA ASN A 27 -15.64 1.04 -9.35
C ASN A 27 -15.05 2.45 -9.26
N VAL A 28 -13.72 2.58 -9.29
CA VAL A 28 -13.02 3.87 -9.24
C VAL A 28 -11.89 3.95 -10.27
N GLU A 29 -12.13 3.47 -11.51
CA GLU A 29 -11.16 3.38 -12.61
C GLU A 29 -10.28 4.63 -12.75
N TYR A 30 -10.88 5.82 -12.80
CA TYR A 30 -10.15 7.07 -13.02
C TYR A 30 -9.16 7.39 -11.88
N PHE A 31 -9.60 7.25 -10.64
CA PHE A 31 -8.75 7.47 -9.48
C PHE A 31 -7.67 6.40 -9.36
N LEU A 32 -8.03 5.14 -9.60
CA LEU A 32 -7.07 4.04 -9.62
C LEU A 32 -5.98 4.26 -10.65
N ASP A 33 -6.30 4.73 -11.86
CA ASP A 33 -5.32 5.04 -12.90
C ASP A 33 -4.31 6.10 -12.44
N GLN A 34 -4.79 7.20 -11.85
CA GLN A 34 -3.92 8.25 -11.29
C GLN A 34 -3.05 7.74 -10.13
N CYS A 35 -3.64 6.95 -9.24
CA CYS A 35 -2.91 6.32 -8.13
C CYS A 35 -1.77 5.46 -8.67
N LEU A 36 -2.04 4.57 -9.62
CA LEU A 36 -1.07 3.64 -10.16
C LEU A 36 0.05 4.35 -10.96
N ASP A 37 -0.27 5.41 -11.70
CA ASP A 37 0.74 6.23 -12.35
C ASP A 37 1.73 6.83 -11.33
N SER A 38 1.25 7.26 -10.16
CA SER A 38 2.10 7.77 -9.09
C SER A 38 2.92 6.65 -8.42
N VAL A 39 2.31 5.48 -8.21
CA VAL A 39 2.96 4.29 -7.65
C VAL A 39 4.11 3.81 -8.55
N VAL A 40 3.91 3.77 -9.88
CA VAL A 40 4.97 3.41 -10.83
C VAL A 40 6.20 4.31 -10.68
N LYS A 41 5.99 5.62 -10.49
CA LYS A 41 7.10 6.57 -10.29
C LYS A 41 7.78 6.35 -8.94
N ALA A 42 6.98 6.22 -7.87
CA ALA A 42 7.48 6.07 -6.51
C ALA A 42 8.17 4.73 -6.23
N THR A 43 7.89 3.68 -7.03
CA THR A 43 8.51 2.35 -6.89
C THR A 43 9.77 2.16 -7.72
N LYS A 44 10.14 3.11 -8.59
CA LYS A 44 11.24 2.98 -9.56
C LYS A 44 12.58 2.53 -8.95
N ASN A 45 12.88 2.95 -7.72
CA ASN A 45 14.12 2.65 -7.01
C ASN A 45 13.89 1.85 -5.72
N VAL A 46 12.75 1.17 -5.61
CA VAL A 46 12.34 0.43 -4.42
C VAL A 46 12.09 -1.03 -4.78
N SER A 47 12.71 -1.96 -4.06
CA SER A 47 12.37 -3.39 -4.17
C SER A 47 10.94 -3.59 -3.66
N SER A 48 9.98 -3.67 -4.58
CA SER A 48 8.56 -3.66 -4.26
C SER A 48 7.74 -4.58 -5.14
N GLU A 49 6.61 -5.03 -4.61
CA GLU A 49 5.51 -5.59 -5.38
C GLU A 49 4.24 -4.75 -5.18
N VAL A 50 3.39 -4.74 -6.19
CA VAL A 50 2.07 -4.10 -6.12
C VAL A 50 1.01 -5.17 -6.35
N ILE A 51 0.09 -5.30 -5.39
CA ILE A 51 -1.02 -6.25 -5.43
C ILE A 51 -2.32 -5.45 -5.44
N ILE A 52 -3.10 -5.59 -6.51
CA ILE A 52 -4.38 -4.93 -6.67
C ILE A 52 -5.47 -5.98 -6.45
N VAL A 53 -6.39 -5.72 -5.54
CA VAL A 53 -7.56 -6.56 -5.33
C VAL A 53 -8.78 -5.83 -5.88
N ASP A 54 -9.30 -6.33 -6.97
CA ASP A 54 -10.55 -5.81 -7.53
C ASP A 54 -11.75 -6.54 -6.93
N ASN A 55 -12.64 -5.78 -6.29
CA ASN A 55 -13.81 -6.31 -5.60
C ASN A 55 -15.04 -6.41 -6.51
N ASN A 56 -14.87 -6.98 -7.72
CA ASN A 56 -15.92 -7.15 -8.72
C ASN A 56 -16.41 -5.80 -9.28
N SER A 57 -15.47 -4.98 -9.76
CA SER A 57 -15.80 -3.73 -10.46
C SER A 57 -16.52 -4.02 -11.77
N VAL A 58 -17.49 -3.15 -12.10
CA VAL A 58 -18.28 -3.19 -13.34
C VAL A 58 -17.93 -2.02 -14.27
N ASP A 59 -17.04 -1.13 -13.87
CA ASP A 59 -16.46 -0.07 -14.70
C ASP A 59 -15.31 -0.63 -15.58
N GLY A 60 -14.50 0.24 -16.18
CA GLY A 60 -13.37 -0.14 -17.01
C GLY A 60 -12.10 -0.56 -16.25
N SER A 61 -12.11 -0.62 -14.90
CA SER A 61 -10.93 -0.86 -14.07
C SER A 61 -10.14 -2.09 -14.49
N LEU A 62 -10.77 -3.26 -14.65
CA LEU A 62 -10.07 -4.50 -15.01
C LEU A 62 -9.38 -4.39 -16.37
N LYS A 63 -10.09 -3.86 -17.38
CA LYS A 63 -9.54 -3.67 -18.73
C LYS A 63 -8.36 -2.67 -18.74
N MET A 64 -8.47 -1.62 -17.95
CA MET A 64 -7.41 -0.63 -17.77
C MET A 64 -6.18 -1.28 -17.12
N LEU A 65 -6.35 -2.07 -16.04
CA LEU A 65 -5.28 -2.77 -15.36
C LEU A 65 -4.54 -3.74 -16.29
N GLU A 66 -5.26 -4.57 -17.01
CA GLU A 66 -4.67 -5.53 -17.95
C GLU A 66 -3.86 -4.85 -19.06
N LYS A 67 -4.32 -3.69 -19.55
CA LYS A 67 -3.68 -2.96 -20.64
C LYS A 67 -2.50 -2.10 -20.22
N LYS A 68 -2.65 -1.33 -19.11
CA LYS A 68 -1.67 -0.32 -18.69
C LYS A 68 -0.68 -0.83 -17.64
N TYR A 69 -1.10 -1.78 -16.77
CA TYR A 69 -0.32 -2.22 -15.61
C TYR A 69 -0.16 -3.74 -15.54
N PRO A 70 0.21 -4.42 -16.65
CA PRO A 70 0.34 -5.87 -16.69
C PRO A 70 1.45 -6.40 -15.76
N GLN A 71 2.36 -5.53 -15.29
CA GLN A 71 3.42 -5.85 -14.35
C GLN A 71 2.91 -6.00 -12.90
N PHE A 72 1.73 -5.49 -12.59
CA PHE A 72 1.17 -5.57 -11.24
C PHE A 72 0.34 -6.85 -11.08
N ARG A 73 0.37 -7.38 -9.88
CA ARG A 73 -0.41 -8.57 -9.56
C ARG A 73 -1.87 -8.19 -9.33
N LEU A 74 -2.77 -8.78 -10.11
CA LEU A 74 -4.22 -8.58 -9.99
C LEU A 74 -4.89 -9.81 -9.34
N ILE A 75 -5.73 -9.56 -8.35
CA ILE A 75 -6.66 -10.52 -7.75
C ILE A 75 -8.08 -10.03 -8.05
N ALA A 76 -8.75 -10.62 -9.02
CA ALA A 76 -10.12 -10.27 -9.40
C ALA A 76 -11.14 -11.13 -8.65
N ASN A 77 -11.86 -10.54 -7.71
CA ASN A 77 -12.91 -11.20 -6.94
C ASN A 77 -14.22 -11.28 -7.76
N LYS A 78 -15.00 -12.32 -7.54
CA LYS A 78 -16.31 -12.49 -8.19
C LYS A 78 -17.45 -11.76 -7.49
N PHE A 79 -17.20 -11.16 -6.34
CA PHE A 79 -18.15 -10.37 -5.56
C PHE A 79 -17.40 -9.38 -4.67
N ASN A 80 -18.06 -8.31 -4.26
CA ASN A 80 -17.49 -7.34 -3.32
C ASN A 80 -17.53 -7.90 -1.90
N GLY A 81 -16.38 -8.38 -1.42
CA GLY A 81 -16.22 -8.91 -0.05
C GLY A 81 -15.98 -7.86 1.01
N GLY A 82 -15.92 -6.57 0.63
CA GLY A 82 -15.59 -5.45 1.49
C GLY A 82 -14.07 -5.20 1.62
N PHE A 83 -13.74 -4.04 2.13
CA PHE A 83 -12.36 -3.51 2.20
C PHE A 83 -11.42 -4.40 3.03
N SER A 84 -11.82 -4.74 4.25
CA SER A 84 -10.97 -5.52 5.16
C SER A 84 -10.68 -6.92 4.65
N LYS A 85 -11.67 -7.59 4.04
CA LYS A 85 -11.50 -8.94 3.49
C LYS A 85 -10.54 -8.93 2.30
N ALA A 86 -10.67 -7.95 1.41
CA ALA A 86 -9.80 -7.79 0.25
C ALA A 86 -8.34 -7.49 0.66
N ASN A 87 -8.13 -6.58 1.62
CA ASN A 87 -6.79 -6.34 2.18
C ASN A 87 -6.19 -7.60 2.78
N ASN A 88 -6.93 -8.31 3.65
CA ASN A 88 -6.45 -9.55 4.26
C ASN A 88 -6.13 -10.65 3.24
N GLN A 89 -6.83 -10.69 2.11
CA GLN A 89 -6.55 -11.60 1.01
C GLN A 89 -5.17 -11.30 0.41
N ALA A 90 -4.88 -10.04 0.09
CA ALA A 90 -3.59 -9.64 -0.46
C ALA A 90 -2.44 -9.75 0.56
N ILE A 91 -2.67 -9.40 1.84
CA ILE A 91 -1.66 -9.53 2.90
C ILE A 91 -1.16 -10.97 3.02
N LYS A 92 -2.04 -11.97 2.92
CA LYS A 92 -1.64 -13.39 2.98
C LYS A 92 -0.75 -13.83 1.84
N GLU A 93 -0.79 -13.14 0.73
CA GLU A 93 -0.06 -13.45 -0.49
C GLU A 93 1.15 -12.53 -0.70
N SER A 94 1.30 -11.50 0.15
CA SER A 94 2.39 -10.54 0.08
C SER A 94 3.72 -11.17 0.51
N LYS A 95 4.82 -10.70 -0.11
CA LYS A 95 6.18 -11.19 0.10
C LYS A 95 7.15 -10.08 0.53
N GLY A 96 6.63 -8.89 0.81
CA GLY A 96 7.39 -7.76 1.31
C GLY A 96 7.66 -7.85 2.82
N GLU A 97 8.78 -7.31 3.25
CA GLU A 97 9.10 -7.12 4.67
C GLU A 97 8.10 -6.17 5.33
N TYR A 98 7.74 -5.11 4.61
CA TYR A 98 6.68 -4.18 5.00
C TYR A 98 5.44 -4.35 4.11
N VAL A 99 4.27 -4.10 4.70
CA VAL A 99 3.00 -4.06 3.97
C VAL A 99 2.42 -2.66 4.07
N LEU A 100 2.16 -2.05 2.92
CA LEU A 100 1.49 -0.77 2.80
C LEU A 100 0.07 -0.97 2.25
N LEU A 101 -0.92 -0.46 2.96
CA LEU A 101 -2.30 -0.38 2.47
C LEU A 101 -2.51 1.00 1.87
N LEU A 102 -2.76 1.08 0.56
CA LEU A 102 -2.93 2.33 -0.18
C LEU A 102 -4.35 2.41 -0.76
N ASN A 103 -5.03 3.51 -0.50
CA ASN A 103 -6.33 3.75 -1.11
C ASN A 103 -6.19 4.07 -2.61
N PRO A 104 -7.13 3.62 -3.46
CA PRO A 104 -7.07 3.81 -4.91
C PRO A 104 -7.27 5.26 -5.38
N ASP A 105 -7.69 6.15 -4.48
CA ASP A 105 -7.89 7.59 -4.71
C ASP A 105 -6.74 8.46 -4.16
N THR A 106 -5.59 7.84 -3.87
CA THR A 106 -4.41 8.53 -3.33
C THR A 106 -3.35 8.71 -4.41
N VAL A 107 -2.74 9.89 -4.47
CA VAL A 107 -1.53 10.17 -5.27
C VAL A 107 -0.33 10.24 -4.32
N VAL A 108 0.73 9.47 -4.60
CA VAL A 108 1.94 9.43 -3.79
C VAL A 108 3.08 10.19 -4.44
N GLU A 109 3.89 10.90 -3.64
CA GLU A 109 5.11 11.54 -4.11
C GLU A 109 6.20 10.49 -4.36
N GLU A 110 7.14 10.78 -5.26
CA GLU A 110 8.17 9.82 -5.71
C GLU A 110 9.04 9.28 -4.58
N GLU A 111 9.30 10.07 -3.53
CA GLU A 111 10.13 9.67 -2.39
C GLU A 111 9.34 9.04 -1.23
N THR A 112 8.02 8.96 -1.32
CA THR A 112 7.15 8.53 -0.21
C THR A 112 7.55 7.15 0.31
N PHE A 113 7.74 6.18 -0.58
CA PHE A 113 8.05 4.81 -0.15
C PHE A 113 9.47 4.69 0.39
N ILE A 114 10.43 5.39 -0.19
CA ILE A 114 11.82 5.42 0.33
C ILE A 114 11.83 5.98 1.75
N LYS A 115 11.20 7.13 1.98
CA LYS A 115 11.15 7.78 3.29
C LYS A 115 10.41 6.94 4.35
N THR A 116 9.32 6.27 3.96
CA THR A 116 8.59 5.39 4.89
C THR A 116 9.40 4.15 5.27
N ILE A 117 10.10 3.54 4.32
CA ILE A 117 11.00 2.41 4.56
C ILE A 117 12.15 2.82 5.47
N GLU A 118 12.83 3.92 5.16
CA GLU A 118 13.92 4.45 5.98
C GLU A 118 13.49 4.72 7.42
N PHE A 119 12.29 5.29 7.61
CA PHE A 119 11.76 5.50 8.95
C PHE A 119 11.55 4.19 9.70
N MET A 120 10.93 3.20 9.07
CA MET A 120 10.66 1.89 9.68
C MET A 120 11.96 1.14 10.01
N ASP A 121 12.95 1.19 9.12
CA ASP A 121 14.27 0.56 9.32
C ASP A 121 15.03 1.20 10.50
N ASN A 122 14.92 2.53 10.66
CA ASN A 122 15.54 3.27 11.74
C ASN A 122 14.76 3.23 13.06
N THR A 123 13.52 2.71 13.05
CA THR A 123 12.65 2.66 14.23
C THR A 123 12.10 1.24 14.45
N PRO A 124 12.95 0.25 14.82
CA PRO A 124 12.55 -1.16 14.93
C PRO A 124 11.46 -1.45 15.97
N SER A 125 11.22 -0.51 16.89
CA SER A 125 10.14 -0.60 17.88
C SER A 125 8.78 -0.14 17.33
N SER A 126 8.74 0.43 16.12
CA SER A 126 7.49 0.88 15.49
C SER A 126 6.71 -0.32 14.94
N GLY A 127 5.46 -0.45 15.36
CA GLY A 127 4.54 -1.46 14.83
C GLY A 127 3.80 -1.02 13.57
N GLY A 128 3.88 0.25 13.20
CA GLY A 128 3.24 0.82 12.02
C GLY A 128 3.49 2.32 11.87
N LEU A 129 3.23 2.82 10.66
CA LEU A 129 3.43 4.21 10.27
C LEU A 129 2.23 4.69 9.46
N GLY A 130 1.73 5.88 9.79
CA GLY A 130 0.79 6.63 8.95
C GLY A 130 1.48 7.86 8.37
N VAL A 131 1.31 8.10 7.07
CA VAL A 131 1.87 9.30 6.43
C VAL A 131 0.96 10.51 6.61
N ARG A 132 1.56 11.70 6.56
CA ARG A 132 0.82 12.96 6.52
C ARG A 132 0.17 13.10 5.14
N MET A 133 -1.16 13.23 5.12
CA MET A 133 -1.90 13.51 3.88
C MET A 133 -2.12 15.01 3.71
N ILE A 134 -2.03 15.46 2.47
CA ILE A 134 -2.30 16.84 2.04
C ILE A 134 -3.31 16.82 0.90
N ASP A 135 -4.08 17.90 0.77
CA ASP A 135 -4.95 18.10 -0.39
C ASP A 135 -4.16 18.59 -1.62
N GLY A 136 -4.85 18.77 -2.75
CA GLY A 136 -4.26 19.28 -4.00
C GLY A 136 -3.71 20.72 -3.91
N LYS A 137 -3.92 21.44 -2.80
CA LYS A 137 -3.37 22.76 -2.50
C LYS A 137 -2.19 22.71 -1.53
N GLY A 138 -1.77 21.50 -1.11
CA GLY A 138 -0.71 21.29 -0.12
C GLY A 138 -1.16 21.49 1.34
N CYS A 139 -2.45 21.66 1.59
CA CYS A 139 -2.98 21.82 2.95
C CYS A 139 -3.12 20.46 3.64
N PHE A 140 -2.75 20.42 4.92
CA PHE A 140 -2.88 19.20 5.73
C PHE A 140 -4.33 18.75 5.86
N LEU A 141 -4.57 17.45 5.66
CA LEU A 141 -5.87 16.81 5.88
C LEU A 141 -5.94 16.22 7.29
N PRO A 142 -6.69 16.85 8.23
CA PRO A 142 -6.76 16.38 9.62
C PRO A 142 -7.28 14.94 9.74
N GLU A 143 -8.11 14.49 8.81
CA GLU A 143 -8.71 13.15 8.75
C GLU A 143 -7.66 12.04 8.63
N SER A 144 -6.44 12.38 8.18
CA SER A 144 -5.32 11.44 8.12
C SER A 144 -4.79 11.04 9.51
N LYS A 145 -5.15 11.78 10.56
CA LYS A 145 -4.82 11.46 11.95
C LYS A 145 -6.10 11.22 12.73
N ARG A 146 -6.44 9.97 12.94
CA ARG A 146 -7.55 9.59 13.82
C ARG A 146 -7.01 9.24 15.20
N GLY A 147 -7.63 9.80 16.25
CA GLY A 147 -7.39 9.37 17.62
C GLY A 147 -7.89 7.94 17.86
N LEU A 148 -7.50 7.35 18.99
CA LEU A 148 -8.07 6.06 19.39
C LEU A 148 -9.60 6.19 19.44
N PRO A 149 -10.36 5.21 18.92
CA PRO A 149 -11.82 5.21 18.95
C PRO A 149 -12.29 4.98 20.39
N THR A 150 -12.36 6.06 21.16
CA THR A 150 -13.01 6.07 22.46
C THR A 150 -14.47 6.50 22.31
N PRO A 151 -15.38 6.14 23.24
CA PRO A 151 -16.78 6.58 23.19
C PRO A 151 -16.94 8.10 23.07
N MET A 152 -16.00 8.90 23.62
CA MET A 152 -16.01 10.35 23.54
C MET A 152 -15.51 10.92 22.19
N VAL A 153 -14.86 10.13 21.36
CA VAL A 153 -14.31 10.54 20.04
C VAL A 153 -15.24 10.05 18.90
N ALA A 154 -16.11 9.09 19.19
CA ALA A 154 -17.02 8.49 18.20
C ALA A 154 -18.38 9.22 18.07
N PHE A 155 -18.63 10.27 18.89
CA PHE A 155 -19.87 11.07 18.85
C PHE A 155 -19.55 12.55 18.71
#